data_35c4e315e3bc0962d7837ea70d28f1f7
#
_entry.id   35c4e315e3bc0962d7837ea70d28f1f7
#
_cell.length_a   1.000
_cell.length_b   1.000
_cell.length_c   1.000
_cell.angle_alpha   90.00
_cell.angle_beta   90.00
_cell.angle_gamma   90.00
#
_symmetry.space_group_name_H-M   'P 1'
#
loop_
_entity.id
_entity.type
_entity.pdbx_description
1 polymer ?
#
loop_
_entity_poly.entity_id
_entity_poly.type
_entity_poly.pdbx_seq_one_letter_code
_entity_poly.pdbx_strand_id
1 'polypeptide(L)'
;KLSADDISAYSNLYRLAEQREAFRIKNWPALAHNYERSVFYQLNLENAAGEFARYDLSLPEPLSESAPLMTRISDNMFRARVQQLKGLAYREYENEAFRLMRDGLTASALAKRQQPHLSVYSDQIVWGRSPVRIDLAGGWTDTPPYCLNEGGNVVNIAIELNGQPPLQVYVKPCREYKIILRSIDLGAMEVVTTCLLYTSPSPRD
;
A
#
# COMPACT_ATOMS: atom_id res chain seq x y z
N LYS A 1 23.46 -41.51 23.10
CA LYS A 1 22.92 -40.12 23.03
C LYS A 1 24.12 -39.20 22.93
N LEU A 2 24.15 -38.32 21.93
CA LEU A 2 25.15 -37.26 21.81
C LEU A 2 24.72 -36.09 22.69
N SER A 3 25.67 -35.49 23.42
CA SER A 3 25.43 -34.24 24.14
C SER A 3 25.50 -33.04 23.18
N ALA A 4 25.00 -31.87 23.62
CA ALA A 4 25.11 -30.63 22.85
C ALA A 4 26.60 -30.24 22.68
N ASP A 5 27.43 -30.52 23.66
CA ASP A 5 28.88 -30.26 23.64
C ASP A 5 29.59 -31.16 22.64
N ASP A 6 29.25 -32.47 22.57
CA ASP A 6 29.78 -33.39 21.55
C ASP A 6 29.41 -32.93 20.13
N ILE A 7 28.15 -32.50 19.91
CA ILE A 7 27.71 -31.99 18.62
C ILE A 7 28.49 -30.72 18.27
N SER A 8 28.68 -29.81 19.21
CA SER A 8 29.41 -28.56 18.99
C SER A 8 30.88 -28.82 18.67
N ALA A 9 31.53 -29.71 19.45
CA ALA A 9 32.96 -30.01 19.31
C ALA A 9 33.32 -30.74 17.99
N TYR A 10 32.41 -31.59 17.49
CA TYR A 10 32.67 -32.43 16.31
C TYR A 10 31.91 -31.94 15.06
N SER A 11 31.15 -30.85 15.12
CA SER A 11 30.45 -30.32 13.97
C SER A 11 31.39 -29.64 12.97
N ASN A 12 31.28 -30.01 11.72
CA ASN A 12 31.91 -29.25 10.65
C ASN A 12 31.04 -28.03 10.28
N LEU A 13 31.36 -26.87 10.85
CA LEU A 13 30.61 -25.64 10.70
C LEU A 13 30.57 -25.16 9.23
N TYR A 14 31.63 -25.40 8.46
CA TYR A 14 31.64 -25.06 7.02
C TYR A 14 30.61 -25.88 6.25
N ARG A 15 30.60 -27.19 6.48
CA ARG A 15 29.63 -28.08 5.84
C ARG A 15 28.18 -27.73 6.23
N LEU A 16 27.94 -27.37 7.48
CA LEU A 16 26.61 -26.94 7.94
C LEU A 16 26.20 -25.62 7.30
N ALA A 17 27.12 -24.68 7.13
CA ALA A 17 26.85 -23.42 6.44
C ALA A 17 26.49 -23.68 4.96
N GLU A 18 27.27 -24.49 4.24
CA GLU A 18 27.01 -24.87 2.86
C GLU A 18 25.66 -25.58 2.70
N GLN A 19 25.33 -26.50 3.60
CA GLN A 19 24.04 -27.20 3.60
C GLN A 19 22.89 -26.23 3.84
N ARG A 20 23.06 -25.27 4.74
CA ARG A 20 22.06 -24.24 5.02
C ARG A 20 21.83 -23.34 3.81
N GLU A 21 22.89 -22.93 3.12
CA GLU A 21 22.78 -22.14 1.90
C GLU A 21 22.10 -22.92 0.78
N ALA A 22 22.53 -24.16 0.52
CA ALA A 22 21.90 -25.02 -0.47
C ALA A 22 20.41 -25.25 -0.18
N PHE A 23 20.05 -25.41 1.09
CA PHE A 23 18.67 -25.53 1.53
C PHE A 23 17.87 -24.26 1.24
N ARG A 24 18.42 -23.07 1.53
CA ARG A 24 17.77 -21.79 1.25
C ARG A 24 17.55 -21.57 -0.23
N ILE A 25 18.58 -21.75 -1.05
CA ILE A 25 18.51 -21.62 -2.51
C ILE A 25 17.40 -22.49 -3.10
N LYS A 26 17.28 -23.72 -2.61
CA LYS A 26 16.26 -24.67 -3.08
C LYS A 26 14.85 -24.33 -2.59
N ASN A 27 14.71 -23.91 -1.35
CA ASN A 27 13.39 -23.80 -0.72
C ASN A 27 12.71 -22.44 -0.94
N TRP A 28 13.43 -21.34 -1.08
CA TRP A 28 12.82 -20.05 -1.36
C TRP A 28 11.94 -20.06 -2.62
N PRO A 29 12.43 -20.52 -3.79
CA PRO A 29 11.58 -20.63 -4.98
C PRO A 29 10.40 -21.60 -4.78
N ALA A 30 10.63 -22.71 -4.07
CA ALA A 30 9.58 -23.68 -3.80
C ALA A 30 8.45 -23.12 -2.90
N LEU A 31 8.80 -22.32 -1.89
CA LEU A 31 7.83 -21.62 -1.04
C LEU A 31 7.01 -20.62 -1.85
N ALA A 32 7.64 -19.84 -2.71
CA ALA A 32 6.98 -18.86 -3.56
C ALA A 32 6.06 -19.54 -4.60
N HIS A 33 6.53 -20.62 -5.22
CA HIS A 33 5.73 -21.38 -6.19
C HIS A 33 4.48 -22.01 -5.57
N ASN A 34 4.59 -22.51 -4.32
CA ASN A 34 3.49 -23.14 -3.61
C ASN A 34 2.76 -22.16 -2.66
N TYR A 35 2.61 -20.90 -3.04
CA TYR A 35 2.09 -19.84 -2.18
C TYR A 35 0.71 -20.15 -1.57
N GLU A 36 -0.15 -20.92 -2.26
CA GLU A 36 -1.48 -21.31 -1.76
C GLU A 36 -1.42 -22.23 -0.54
N ARG A 37 -0.34 -23.00 -0.40
CA ARG A 37 -0.13 -23.96 0.68
C ARG A 37 1.02 -23.59 1.61
N SER A 38 1.75 -22.56 1.27
CA SER A 38 2.86 -22.01 2.06
C SER A 38 2.45 -20.70 2.73
N VAL A 39 3.30 -20.25 3.64
CA VAL A 39 3.15 -18.95 4.29
C VAL A 39 3.92 -17.84 3.58
N PHE A 40 4.32 -18.02 2.32
CA PHE A 40 5.26 -17.13 1.64
C PHE A 40 4.86 -15.65 1.71
N TYR A 41 3.63 -15.32 1.34
CA TYR A 41 3.13 -13.94 1.39
C TYR A 41 2.72 -13.45 2.79
N GLN A 42 2.90 -14.29 3.83
CA GLN A 42 2.74 -13.92 5.24
C GLN A 42 4.09 -13.67 5.93
N LEU A 43 5.19 -14.01 5.26
CA LEU A 43 6.55 -13.75 5.74
C LEU A 43 6.89 -12.27 5.55
N ASN A 44 8.01 -11.85 6.18
CA ASN A 44 8.63 -10.58 5.85
C ASN A 44 9.19 -10.66 4.42
N LEU A 45 8.47 -10.06 3.47
CA LEU A 45 8.81 -10.10 2.05
C LEU A 45 10.08 -9.31 1.71
N GLU A 46 10.47 -8.34 2.53
CA GLU A 46 11.74 -7.63 2.42
C GLU A 46 12.93 -8.60 2.59
N ASN A 47 12.88 -9.43 3.63
CA ASN A 47 13.89 -10.46 3.85
C ASN A 47 13.89 -11.50 2.73
N ALA A 48 12.71 -11.93 2.28
CA ALA A 48 12.59 -12.86 1.15
C ALA A 48 13.19 -12.27 -0.13
N ALA A 49 12.91 -11.00 -0.42
CA ALA A 49 13.48 -10.31 -1.59
C ALA A 49 15.00 -10.18 -1.50
N GLY A 50 15.53 -9.91 -0.30
CA GLY A 50 16.97 -9.91 -0.04
C GLY A 50 17.63 -11.26 -0.35
N GLU A 51 17.02 -12.37 0.05
CA GLU A 51 17.52 -13.72 -0.25
C GLU A 51 17.45 -14.04 -1.76
N PHE A 52 16.34 -13.66 -2.43
CA PHE A 52 16.24 -13.82 -3.88
C PHE A 52 17.28 -13.01 -4.65
N ALA A 53 17.55 -11.78 -4.22
CA ALA A 53 18.59 -10.95 -4.83
C ALA A 53 20.00 -11.48 -4.54
N ARG A 54 20.27 -11.89 -3.28
CA ARG A 54 21.57 -12.39 -2.84
C ARG A 54 22.01 -13.65 -3.58
N TYR A 55 21.10 -14.59 -3.81
CA TYR A 55 21.38 -15.88 -4.46
C TYR A 55 21.04 -15.87 -5.94
N ASP A 56 20.72 -14.72 -6.49
CA ASP A 56 20.30 -14.54 -7.89
C ASP A 56 19.18 -15.51 -8.33
N LEU A 57 18.23 -15.74 -7.43
CA LEU A 57 17.12 -16.64 -7.71
C LEU A 57 16.19 -16.04 -8.78
N SER A 58 15.63 -16.90 -9.62
CA SER A 58 14.60 -16.52 -10.57
C SER A 58 13.29 -16.19 -9.86
N LEU A 59 12.59 -15.16 -10.34
CA LEU A 59 11.24 -14.86 -9.85
C LEU A 59 10.29 -16.02 -10.17
N PRO A 60 9.33 -16.31 -9.27
CA PRO A 60 8.28 -17.28 -9.56
C PRO A 60 7.38 -16.82 -10.71
N GLU A 61 6.58 -17.71 -11.28
CA GLU A 61 5.58 -17.35 -12.28
C GLU A 61 4.61 -16.29 -11.73
N PRO A 62 4.14 -15.34 -12.57
CA PRO A 62 3.14 -14.37 -12.15
C PRO A 62 1.87 -15.05 -11.64
N LEU A 63 1.27 -14.47 -10.60
CA LEU A 63 0.02 -14.99 -10.06
C LEU A 63 -1.13 -14.81 -11.06
N SER A 64 -2.06 -15.77 -11.07
CA SER A 64 -3.24 -15.68 -11.91
C SER A 64 -4.17 -14.54 -11.45
N GLU A 65 -5.02 -14.06 -12.35
CA GLU A 65 -6.01 -13.03 -12.02
C GLU A 65 -7.04 -13.49 -10.98
N SER A 66 -7.23 -14.80 -10.84
CA SER A 66 -8.12 -15.40 -9.84
C SER A 66 -7.55 -15.42 -8.42
N ALA A 67 -6.25 -15.15 -8.25
CA ALA A 67 -5.62 -15.09 -6.93
C ALA A 67 -6.18 -13.90 -6.12
N PRO A 68 -6.21 -14.01 -4.77
CA PRO A 68 -6.71 -12.95 -3.91
C PRO A 68 -5.99 -11.61 -4.17
N LEU A 69 -6.75 -10.51 -4.18
CA LEU A 69 -6.24 -9.18 -4.53
C LEU A 69 -5.00 -8.80 -3.70
N MET A 70 -5.05 -8.97 -2.39
CA MET A 70 -3.91 -8.64 -1.51
C MET A 70 -2.68 -9.49 -1.81
N THR A 71 -2.85 -10.76 -2.14
CA THR A 71 -1.74 -11.64 -2.54
C THR A 71 -1.11 -11.16 -3.84
N ARG A 72 -1.90 -10.74 -4.82
CA ARG A 72 -1.40 -10.17 -6.09
C ARG A 72 -0.65 -8.85 -5.87
N ILE A 73 -1.14 -7.99 -4.97
CA ILE A 73 -0.44 -6.76 -4.60
C ILE A 73 0.90 -7.09 -3.94
N SER A 74 0.91 -8.01 -2.97
CA SER A 74 2.13 -8.44 -2.27
C SER A 74 3.14 -9.08 -3.22
N ASP A 75 2.68 -9.89 -4.20
CA ASP A 75 3.54 -10.48 -5.23
C ASP A 75 4.23 -9.41 -6.09
N ASN A 76 3.48 -8.42 -6.56
CA ASN A 76 4.06 -7.33 -7.35
C ASN A 76 5.06 -6.49 -6.53
N MET A 77 4.76 -6.20 -5.26
CA MET A 77 5.70 -5.50 -4.37
C MET A 77 6.97 -6.32 -4.12
N PHE A 78 6.84 -7.62 -3.89
CA PHE A 78 7.97 -8.53 -3.76
C PHE A 78 8.85 -8.53 -5.02
N ARG A 79 8.24 -8.65 -6.21
CA ARG A 79 8.94 -8.60 -7.51
C ARG A 79 9.66 -7.27 -7.69
N ALA A 80 8.98 -6.16 -7.42
CA ALA A 80 9.58 -4.83 -7.47
C ALA A 80 10.83 -4.76 -6.59
N ARG A 81 10.73 -5.26 -5.36
CA ARG A 81 11.85 -5.22 -4.42
C ARG A 81 13.03 -6.09 -4.84
N VAL A 82 12.77 -7.30 -5.33
CA VAL A 82 13.84 -8.18 -5.87
C VAL A 82 14.55 -7.48 -7.04
N GLN A 83 13.80 -6.93 -8.00
CA GLN A 83 14.37 -6.24 -9.15
C GLN A 83 15.17 -5.00 -8.74
N GLN A 84 14.65 -4.23 -7.80
CA GLN A 84 15.35 -3.07 -7.25
C GLN A 84 16.68 -3.45 -6.61
N LEU A 85 16.72 -4.50 -5.79
CA LEU A 85 17.93 -5.00 -5.15
C LEU A 85 18.95 -5.55 -6.15
N LYS A 86 18.47 -6.11 -7.29
CA LYS A 86 19.33 -6.54 -8.40
C LYS A 86 19.76 -5.39 -9.34
N GLY A 87 19.31 -4.16 -9.11
CA GLY A 87 19.59 -3.00 -9.97
C GLY A 87 18.89 -3.05 -11.33
N LEU A 88 17.79 -3.78 -11.43
CA LEU A 88 16.99 -3.96 -12.65
C LEU A 88 15.74 -3.05 -12.64
N ALA A 89 15.01 -3.01 -13.77
CA ALA A 89 13.77 -2.26 -13.88
C ALA A 89 12.68 -2.84 -12.96
N TYR A 90 12.17 -2.05 -12.04
CA TYR A 90 11.23 -2.49 -11.01
C TYR A 90 9.90 -1.72 -10.99
N ARG A 91 9.90 -0.51 -11.58
CA ARG A 91 8.74 0.41 -11.50
C ARG A 91 7.46 -0.15 -12.12
N GLU A 92 7.56 -1.04 -13.09
CA GLU A 92 6.38 -1.67 -13.69
C GLU A 92 5.60 -2.50 -12.67
N TYR A 93 6.31 -3.23 -11.80
CA TYR A 93 5.69 -4.01 -10.73
C TYR A 93 5.08 -3.12 -9.64
N GLU A 94 5.75 -2.03 -9.26
CA GLU A 94 5.18 -1.04 -8.34
C GLU A 94 3.89 -0.43 -8.90
N ASN A 95 3.92 0.04 -10.13
CA ASN A 95 2.77 0.63 -10.80
C ASN A 95 1.60 -0.37 -10.89
N GLU A 96 1.88 -1.65 -11.15
CA GLU A 96 0.86 -2.68 -11.19
C GLU A 96 0.26 -2.93 -9.78
N ALA A 97 1.08 -2.97 -8.73
CA ALA A 97 0.59 -3.08 -7.36
C ALA A 97 -0.35 -1.91 -7.00
N PHE A 98 0.03 -0.69 -7.32
CA PHE A 98 -0.80 0.51 -7.10
C PHE A 98 -2.07 0.50 -7.95
N ARG A 99 -2.00 0.05 -9.20
CA ARG A 99 -3.17 -0.11 -10.07
C ARG A 99 -4.17 -1.10 -9.47
N LEU A 100 -3.71 -2.27 -9.05
CA LEU A 100 -4.54 -3.29 -8.42
C LEU A 100 -5.23 -2.77 -7.15
N MET A 101 -4.50 -2.04 -6.31
CA MET A 101 -5.05 -1.44 -5.09
C MET A 101 -6.11 -0.38 -5.42
N ARG A 102 -5.82 0.52 -6.34
CA ARG A 102 -6.77 1.56 -6.80
C ARG A 102 -8.04 0.92 -7.34
N ASP A 103 -7.90 -0.06 -8.23
CA ASP A 103 -9.02 -0.71 -8.89
C ASP A 103 -9.91 -1.48 -7.88
N GLY A 104 -9.28 -2.15 -6.90
CA GLY A 104 -9.98 -2.81 -5.79
C GLY A 104 -10.76 -1.85 -4.89
N LEU A 105 -10.17 -0.71 -4.54
CA LEU A 105 -10.83 0.33 -3.76
C LEU A 105 -11.98 0.95 -4.55
N THR A 106 -11.77 1.24 -5.84
CA THR A 106 -12.79 1.83 -6.71
C THR A 106 -13.96 0.87 -6.90
N ALA A 107 -13.70 -0.41 -7.14
CA ALA A 107 -14.76 -1.43 -7.27
C ALA A 107 -15.60 -1.54 -5.99
N SER A 108 -14.96 -1.54 -4.82
CA SER A 108 -15.65 -1.56 -3.53
C SER A 108 -16.52 -0.31 -3.29
N ALA A 109 -16.01 0.85 -3.67
CA ALA A 109 -16.74 2.12 -3.57
C ALA A 109 -17.96 2.16 -4.53
N LEU A 110 -17.77 1.69 -5.77
CA LEU A 110 -18.83 1.63 -6.76
C LEU A 110 -19.94 0.64 -6.39
N ALA A 111 -19.58 -0.53 -5.81
CA ALA A 111 -20.55 -1.51 -5.37
C ALA A 111 -21.46 -0.99 -4.23
N LYS A 112 -20.99 -0.03 -3.44
CA LYS A 112 -21.75 0.62 -2.35
C LYS A 112 -22.41 1.92 -2.78
N ARG A 113 -22.30 2.30 -4.06
CA ARG A 113 -22.80 3.58 -4.55
C ARG A 113 -24.32 3.63 -4.50
N GLN A 114 -24.85 4.47 -3.62
CA GLN A 114 -26.24 4.89 -3.68
C GLN A 114 -26.40 5.93 -4.80
N GLN A 115 -27.55 5.93 -5.46
CA GLN A 115 -27.84 6.99 -6.43
C GLN A 115 -27.89 8.33 -5.68
N PRO A 116 -27.07 9.31 -6.05
CA PRO A 116 -27.11 10.61 -5.40
C PRO A 116 -28.44 11.28 -5.71
N HIS A 117 -29.09 11.81 -4.69
CA HIS A 117 -30.28 12.63 -4.83
C HIS A 117 -30.04 13.97 -4.11
N LEU A 118 -30.60 15.03 -4.65
CA LEU A 118 -30.51 16.33 -4.04
C LEU A 118 -31.49 16.40 -2.88
N SER A 119 -30.95 16.52 -1.65
CA SER A 119 -31.74 16.61 -0.39
C SER A 119 -31.80 18.02 0.18
N VAL A 120 -31.24 19.01 -0.52
CA VAL A 120 -31.20 20.41 -0.12
C VAL A 120 -31.82 21.32 -1.18
N TYR A 121 -32.39 22.44 -0.76
CA TYR A 121 -32.93 23.43 -1.69
C TYR A 121 -31.81 24.20 -2.42
N SER A 122 -32.12 24.79 -3.55
CA SER A 122 -31.15 25.45 -4.44
C SER A 122 -30.47 26.68 -3.83
N ASP A 123 -31.06 27.28 -2.80
CA ASP A 123 -30.56 28.43 -2.05
C ASP A 123 -29.86 28.05 -0.74
N GLN A 124 -29.92 26.78 -0.35
CA GLN A 124 -29.28 26.31 0.87
C GLN A 124 -27.77 26.11 0.69
N ILE A 125 -27.06 26.35 1.78
CA ILE A 125 -25.64 26.09 1.92
C ILE A 125 -25.45 25.04 3.02
N VAL A 126 -24.73 23.96 2.69
CA VAL A 126 -24.30 22.97 3.67
C VAL A 126 -22.91 23.36 4.16
N TRP A 127 -22.77 23.48 5.44
CA TRP A 127 -21.50 23.83 6.08
C TRP A 127 -20.93 22.64 6.83
N GLY A 128 -19.85 22.07 6.29
CA GLY A 128 -19.06 21.03 6.93
C GLY A 128 -17.92 21.64 7.75
N ARG A 129 -17.70 21.13 8.95
CA ARG A 129 -16.62 21.56 9.85
C ARG A 129 -15.92 20.35 10.41
N SER A 130 -14.60 20.42 10.52
CA SER A 130 -13.78 19.34 11.07
C SER A 130 -12.59 19.89 11.84
N PRO A 131 -12.20 19.26 12.96
CA PRO A 131 -10.93 19.56 13.61
C PRO A 131 -9.76 19.22 12.65
N VAL A 132 -8.60 19.82 12.91
CA VAL A 132 -7.37 19.45 12.21
C VAL A 132 -6.69 18.29 12.93
N ARG A 133 -6.16 17.36 12.15
CA ARG A 133 -5.35 16.24 12.65
C ARG A 133 -3.88 16.64 12.68
N ILE A 134 -3.22 16.40 13.80
CA ILE A 134 -1.76 16.49 13.92
C ILE A 134 -1.22 15.10 14.21
N ASP A 135 -0.32 14.62 13.38
CA ASP A 135 0.36 13.36 13.56
C ASP A 135 1.54 13.57 14.52
N LEU A 136 1.48 12.91 15.68
CA LEU A 136 2.52 12.98 16.72
C LEU A 136 3.67 12.03 16.42
N ALA A 137 3.37 10.87 15.87
CA ALA A 137 4.35 9.85 15.50
C ALA A 137 3.82 8.96 14.38
N GLY A 138 4.72 8.43 13.57
CA GLY A 138 4.42 7.44 12.55
C GLY A 138 3.66 7.98 11.33
N GLY A 139 3.52 9.27 11.16
CA GLY A 139 2.93 9.85 9.96
C GLY A 139 3.65 9.35 8.70
N TRP A 140 2.90 8.97 7.66
CA TRP A 140 3.37 8.34 6.43
C TRP A 140 3.72 6.84 6.53
N THR A 141 3.80 6.23 7.71
CA THR A 141 3.98 4.78 7.81
C THR A 141 2.77 3.99 7.30
N ASP A 142 1.61 4.62 7.22
CA ASP A 142 0.37 4.08 6.65
C ASP A 142 0.26 4.25 5.13
N THR A 143 1.31 4.82 4.51
CA THR A 143 1.35 5.07 3.06
C THR A 143 2.12 3.99 2.33
N PRO A 144 1.62 3.45 1.21
CA PRO A 144 2.38 2.54 0.35
C PRO A 144 3.65 3.21 -0.20
N PRO A 145 4.71 2.44 -0.42
CA PRO A 145 4.82 0.99 -0.28
C PRO A 145 5.11 0.50 1.15
N TYR A 146 5.46 1.39 2.08
CA TYR A 146 5.91 1.00 3.42
C TYR A 146 4.86 0.16 4.17
N CYS A 147 3.61 0.60 4.20
CA CYS A 147 2.55 -0.10 4.92
C CYS A 147 2.21 -1.49 4.35
N LEU A 148 2.54 -1.75 3.08
CA LEU A 148 2.32 -3.05 2.45
C LEU A 148 3.36 -4.09 2.87
N ASN A 149 4.56 -3.66 3.25
CA ASN A 149 5.67 -4.52 3.63
C ASN A 149 5.80 -4.67 5.15
N GLU A 150 5.75 -3.54 5.87
CA GLU A 150 6.08 -3.47 7.30
C GLU A 150 4.85 -3.23 8.18
N GLY A 151 3.71 -2.90 7.57
CA GLY A 151 2.57 -2.35 8.28
C GLY A 151 2.79 -0.89 8.68
N GLY A 152 1.73 -0.20 9.07
CA GLY A 152 1.81 1.20 9.47
C GLY A 152 1.11 1.46 10.80
N ASN A 153 1.74 2.26 11.66
CA ASN A 153 1.15 2.72 12.91
C ASN A 153 1.28 4.23 13.01
N VAL A 154 0.15 4.92 13.15
CA VAL A 154 0.10 6.37 13.28
C VAL A 154 -0.57 6.75 14.60
N VAL A 155 0.07 7.64 15.33
CA VAL A 155 -0.51 8.28 16.53
C VAL A 155 -0.81 9.72 16.19
N ASN A 156 -2.08 10.10 16.26
CA ASN A 156 -2.51 11.47 15.98
C ASN A 156 -3.49 11.99 17.00
N ILE A 157 -3.63 13.31 17.03
CA ILE A 157 -4.64 14.03 17.81
C ILE A 157 -5.45 14.94 16.91
N ALA A 158 -6.73 15.07 17.22
CA ALA A 158 -7.60 16.07 16.61
C ALA A 158 -7.60 17.32 17.49
N ILE A 159 -7.36 18.48 16.90
CA ILE A 159 -7.34 19.76 17.61
C ILE A 159 -8.30 20.78 16.99
N GLU A 160 -8.80 21.66 17.84
CA GLU A 160 -9.58 22.83 17.48
C GLU A 160 -8.81 24.09 17.85
N LEU A 161 -9.02 25.17 17.11
CA LEU A 161 -8.42 26.46 17.40
C LEU A 161 -9.44 27.31 18.11
N ASN A 162 -9.16 27.68 19.36
CA ASN A 162 -10.08 28.47 20.20
C ASN A 162 -11.51 27.88 20.26
N GLY A 163 -11.62 26.55 20.36
CA GLY A 163 -12.91 25.87 20.39
C GLY A 163 -13.66 25.87 19.05
N GLN A 164 -12.99 26.13 17.94
CA GLN A 164 -13.55 26.11 16.60
C GLN A 164 -12.78 25.16 15.70
N PRO A 165 -13.47 24.24 14.99
CA PRO A 165 -12.85 23.41 13.98
C PRO A 165 -12.27 24.28 12.85
N PRO A 166 -10.95 24.20 12.56
CA PRO A 166 -10.32 25.09 11.59
C PRO A 166 -10.60 24.69 10.14
N LEU A 167 -10.90 23.40 9.89
CA LEU A 167 -11.24 22.95 8.54
C LEU A 167 -12.72 23.20 8.28
N GLN A 168 -13.01 23.98 7.25
CA GLN A 168 -14.38 24.37 6.93
C GLN A 168 -14.62 24.25 5.42
N VAL A 169 -15.74 23.64 5.05
CA VAL A 169 -16.16 23.47 3.67
C VAL A 169 -17.60 23.95 3.53
N TYR A 170 -17.83 24.78 2.55
CA TYR A 170 -19.15 25.28 2.19
C TYR A 170 -19.56 24.68 0.86
N VAL A 171 -20.69 24.00 0.82
CA VAL A 171 -21.22 23.36 -0.40
C VAL A 171 -22.60 23.94 -0.69
N LYS A 172 -22.81 24.39 -1.93
CA LYS A 172 -24.14 24.79 -2.39
C LYS A 172 -24.45 24.16 -3.74
N PRO A 173 -25.73 23.89 -4.05
CA PRO A 173 -26.13 23.37 -5.34
C PRO A 173 -25.72 24.30 -6.49
N CYS A 174 -25.31 23.71 -7.61
CA CYS A 174 -25.04 24.40 -8.86
C CYS A 174 -26.16 24.06 -9.89
N ARG A 175 -26.55 25.01 -10.72
CA ARG A 175 -27.56 24.77 -11.74
C ARG A 175 -27.07 23.92 -12.92
N GLU A 176 -25.79 23.86 -13.13
CA GLU A 176 -25.14 23.10 -14.20
C GLU A 176 -24.54 21.81 -13.65
N TYR A 177 -24.45 20.77 -14.50
CA TYR A 177 -23.80 19.50 -14.16
C TYR A 177 -22.28 19.66 -14.13
N LYS A 178 -21.79 20.31 -13.08
CA LYS A 178 -20.36 20.48 -12.81
C LYS A 178 -20.11 20.63 -11.33
N ILE A 179 -18.90 20.32 -10.90
CA ILE A 179 -18.41 20.58 -9.54
C ILE A 179 -17.39 21.71 -9.65
N ILE A 180 -17.61 22.79 -8.93
CA ILE A 180 -16.66 23.92 -8.84
C ILE A 180 -16.01 23.84 -7.48
N LEU A 181 -14.71 23.56 -7.44
CA LEU A 181 -13.89 23.55 -6.25
C LEU A 181 -13.18 24.89 -6.13
N ARG A 182 -13.30 25.55 -4.97
CA ARG A 182 -12.60 26.79 -4.68
C ARG A 182 -11.86 26.66 -3.38
N SER A 183 -10.55 26.84 -3.40
CA SER A 183 -9.74 26.99 -2.21
C SER A 183 -9.53 28.48 -1.93
N ILE A 184 -10.05 28.97 -0.81
CA ILE A 184 -9.89 30.37 -0.40
C ILE A 184 -8.43 30.64 -0.04
N ASP A 185 -7.83 29.69 0.68
CA ASP A 185 -6.44 29.81 1.17
C ASP A 185 -5.40 29.83 0.05
N LEU A 186 -5.64 29.05 -1.01
CA LEU A 186 -4.75 28.96 -2.16
C LEU A 186 -5.11 29.93 -3.28
N GLY A 187 -6.25 30.59 -3.20
CA GLY A 187 -6.78 31.39 -4.31
C GLY A 187 -7.04 30.58 -5.60
N ALA A 188 -7.16 29.25 -5.48
CA ALA A 188 -7.30 28.33 -6.60
C ALA A 188 -8.77 28.02 -6.87
N MET A 189 -9.10 27.80 -8.15
CA MET A 189 -10.40 27.35 -8.59
C MET A 189 -10.23 26.27 -9.66
N GLU A 190 -10.95 25.16 -9.48
CA GLU A 190 -10.99 24.05 -10.43
C GLU A 190 -12.44 23.72 -10.79
N VAL A 191 -12.70 23.37 -12.04
CA VAL A 191 -14.01 22.96 -12.54
C VAL A 191 -13.93 21.53 -13.04
N VAL A 192 -14.67 20.64 -12.41
CA VAL A 192 -14.73 19.21 -12.75
C VAL A 192 -16.07 18.93 -13.41
N THR A 193 -16.06 18.42 -14.63
CA THR A 193 -17.27 18.10 -15.42
C THR A 193 -17.59 16.61 -15.44
N THR A 194 -16.66 15.74 -15.04
CA THR A 194 -16.84 14.29 -14.99
C THR A 194 -16.27 13.70 -13.70
N CYS A 195 -16.99 12.76 -13.08
CA CYS A 195 -16.58 12.09 -11.83
C CYS A 195 -15.33 11.21 -11.94
N LEU A 196 -14.72 11.08 -13.12
CA LEU A 196 -13.55 10.22 -13.35
C LEU A 196 -12.22 10.97 -13.26
N LEU A 197 -12.24 12.29 -13.11
CA LEU A 197 -11.03 13.11 -13.00
C LEU A 197 -10.72 13.45 -11.53
N TYR A 198 -10.49 12.42 -10.71
CA TYR A 198 -9.93 12.62 -9.39
C TYR A 198 -8.42 12.31 -9.43
N THR A 199 -7.68 13.19 -10.06
CA THR A 199 -6.24 13.32 -9.87
C THR A 199 -5.93 14.81 -9.77
N SER A 200 -6.47 15.46 -8.75
CA SER A 200 -5.86 16.72 -8.31
C SER A 200 -4.51 16.34 -7.69
N PRO A 201 -3.40 16.90 -8.17
CA PRO A 201 -2.12 16.72 -7.50
C PRO A 201 -2.28 17.15 -6.05
N SER A 202 -1.76 16.35 -5.15
CA SER A 202 -1.72 16.71 -3.73
C SER A 202 -1.02 18.08 -3.61
N PRO A 203 -1.53 19.03 -2.81
CA PRO A 203 -0.83 20.29 -2.59
C PRO A 203 0.56 20.14 -1.95
N ARG A 204 1.08 18.93 -1.89
CA ARG A 204 2.37 18.55 -1.29
C ARG A 204 3.40 18.03 -2.31
N ASP A 205 3.06 17.99 -3.60
CA ASP A 205 4.00 17.64 -4.68
C ASP A 205 4.67 18.89 -5.25
#